data_f2368b9d860c870974823ae56c2a36f4
#
_entry.id   f2368b9d860c870974823ae56c2a36f4
#
_cell.length_a   1.000
_cell.length_b   1.000
_cell.length_c   1.000
_cell.angle_alpha   90.00
_cell.angle_beta   90.00
_cell.angle_gamma   90.00
#
_symmetry.space_group_name_H-M   'P 1'
#
loop_
_entity.id
_entity.type
_entity.pdbx_description
1 polymer ?
#
loop_
_entity_poly.entity_id
_entity_poly.type
_entity_poly.pdbx_seq_one_letter_code
_entity_poly.pdbx_strand_id
1 'polypeptide(L)'
;VLIVDDELTTRKLLAAMLGEAGVPCKTAAYAEEGLGILETESVNGVLSDLQMPGISGMVFLAEVRRRHRRLAFLMITGVDDIRVGIGAMKKGADDYLVKPLQIEIVMASLERALEKKRLEQEVENYREHLEERVKERTGQLETALFQVERSYEDTLRALGAAIDLRDSETAGHSHRVTLYSAKIAKEFGATEHELKTIAMGAWLHDIGKLGIPDAILLKPGALTEQEWAIMRSHAQVGFDLIKRIPFLANAAEIILTHHERCDGSGYPRGLKTADIPIGARIFAVADTVDAMTSNRPYRSALSFEEAHDEIQRGSGGRYDTRVANVFLSITAESWKALRHSIEIPGSES
;
A
#
# COMPACT_ATOMS: atom_id res chain seq x y z
N VAL A 1 12.86 7.64 -47.26
CA VAL A 1 12.75 6.18 -47.48
C VAL A 1 14.05 5.65 -48.02
N LEU A 2 14.44 4.43 -47.65
CA LEU A 2 15.62 3.72 -48.20
C LEU A 2 15.13 2.62 -49.16
N ILE A 3 15.65 2.62 -50.35
CA ILE A 3 15.38 1.60 -51.39
C ILE A 3 16.62 0.72 -51.50
N VAL A 4 16.50 -0.58 -51.32
CA VAL A 4 17.61 -1.57 -51.41
C VAL A 4 17.22 -2.63 -52.44
N ASP A 5 17.92 -2.63 -53.58
CA ASP A 5 17.67 -3.55 -54.71
C ASP A 5 18.99 -3.62 -55.50
N ASP A 6 19.43 -4.80 -55.96
CA ASP A 6 20.67 -4.94 -56.68
C ASP A 6 20.55 -4.46 -58.15
N GLU A 7 19.31 -4.39 -58.65
CA GLU A 7 19.03 -3.93 -60.02
C GLU A 7 18.98 -2.40 -60.09
N LEU A 8 19.92 -1.77 -60.74
CA LEU A 8 20.04 -0.31 -60.90
C LEU A 8 18.75 0.31 -61.48
N THR A 9 18.15 -0.38 -62.44
CA THR A 9 16.93 0.08 -63.14
C THR A 9 15.77 0.19 -62.18
N THR A 10 15.53 -0.83 -61.38
CA THR A 10 14.49 -0.89 -60.34
C THR A 10 14.69 0.18 -59.30
N ARG A 11 15.94 0.37 -58.78
CA ARG A 11 16.27 1.42 -57.83
C ARG A 11 15.92 2.83 -58.36
N LYS A 12 16.39 3.11 -59.63
CA LYS A 12 16.12 4.42 -60.26
C LYS A 12 14.62 4.65 -60.48
N LEU A 13 13.92 3.64 -60.93
CA LEU A 13 12.46 3.72 -61.20
C LEU A 13 11.72 4.05 -59.87
N LEU A 14 11.98 3.27 -58.82
CA LEU A 14 11.33 3.50 -57.52
C LEU A 14 11.67 4.86 -56.93
N ALA A 15 12.94 5.28 -57.03
CA ALA A 15 13.38 6.59 -56.52
C ALA A 15 12.71 7.74 -57.33
N ALA A 16 12.53 7.61 -58.63
CA ALA A 16 11.80 8.57 -59.45
C ALA A 16 10.32 8.64 -59.06
N MET A 17 9.68 7.44 -59.02
CA MET A 17 8.23 7.34 -58.67
C MET A 17 7.94 7.96 -57.29
N LEU A 18 8.71 7.61 -56.27
CA LEU A 18 8.55 8.15 -54.92
C LEU A 18 8.92 9.64 -54.86
N GLY A 19 9.95 10.06 -55.58
CA GLY A 19 10.33 11.46 -55.72
C GLY A 19 9.25 12.33 -56.33
N GLU A 20 8.57 11.89 -57.37
CA GLU A 20 7.40 12.57 -57.97
C GLU A 20 6.22 12.67 -56.98
N ALA A 21 6.07 11.68 -56.11
CA ALA A 21 5.09 11.71 -54.99
C ALA A 21 5.58 12.54 -53.78
N GLY A 22 6.73 13.22 -53.86
CA GLY A 22 7.22 14.06 -52.79
C GLY A 22 7.97 13.30 -51.65
N VAL A 23 8.24 12.01 -51.83
CA VAL A 23 8.93 11.18 -50.82
C VAL A 23 10.43 11.15 -51.11
N PRO A 24 11.27 11.78 -50.25
CA PRO A 24 12.70 11.74 -50.42
C PRO A 24 13.27 10.34 -50.22
N CYS A 25 14.14 9.90 -51.17
CA CYS A 25 14.67 8.55 -51.19
C CYS A 25 16.18 8.53 -51.14
N LYS A 26 16.73 7.56 -50.42
CA LYS A 26 18.09 7.06 -50.53
C LYS A 26 18.07 5.70 -51.18
N THR A 27 19.16 5.33 -51.82
CA THR A 27 19.25 4.03 -52.52
C THR A 27 20.53 3.31 -52.09
N ALA A 28 20.44 1.99 -51.98
CA ALA A 28 21.57 1.09 -51.75
C ALA A 28 21.53 -0.09 -52.76
N ALA A 29 22.66 -0.56 -53.19
CA ALA A 29 22.75 -1.67 -54.13
C ALA A 29 22.70 -3.04 -53.44
N TYR A 30 23.00 -3.11 -52.17
CA TYR A 30 23.04 -4.33 -51.37
C TYR A 30 22.75 -4.03 -49.89
N ALA A 31 22.46 -5.05 -49.12
CA ALA A 31 22.00 -4.94 -47.74
C ALA A 31 23.00 -4.27 -46.80
N GLU A 32 24.31 -4.52 -46.96
CA GLU A 32 25.38 -3.95 -46.13
C GLU A 32 25.46 -2.43 -46.28
N GLU A 33 25.34 -1.92 -47.54
CA GLU A 33 25.26 -0.50 -47.82
C GLU A 33 24.00 0.11 -47.18
N GLY A 34 22.87 -0.60 -47.28
CA GLY A 34 21.61 -0.22 -46.64
C GLY A 34 21.74 -0.10 -45.13
N LEU A 35 22.37 -1.06 -44.45
CA LEU A 35 22.66 -0.99 -43.02
C LEU A 35 23.52 0.23 -42.65
N GLY A 36 24.56 0.51 -43.45
CA GLY A 36 25.40 1.68 -43.22
C GLY A 36 24.64 3.01 -43.30
N ILE A 37 23.70 3.13 -44.26
CA ILE A 37 22.82 4.29 -44.37
C ILE A 37 21.91 4.42 -43.16
N LEU A 38 21.35 3.31 -42.67
CA LEU A 38 20.45 3.31 -41.48
C LEU A 38 21.18 3.69 -40.19
N GLU A 39 22.50 3.54 -40.12
CA GLU A 39 23.32 3.96 -38.96
C GLU A 39 23.63 5.47 -38.99
N THR A 40 23.69 6.07 -40.16
CA THR A 40 24.17 7.46 -40.33
C THR A 40 23.05 8.46 -40.65
N GLU A 41 21.94 7.97 -41.17
CA GLU A 41 20.88 8.84 -41.68
C GLU A 41 19.52 8.48 -41.08
N SER A 42 18.67 9.50 -40.96
CA SER A 42 17.27 9.32 -40.49
C SER A 42 16.40 8.79 -41.65
N VAL A 43 15.95 7.55 -41.51
CA VAL A 43 15.07 6.85 -42.45
C VAL A 43 13.81 6.38 -41.72
N ASN A 44 12.65 6.60 -42.33
CA ASN A 44 11.36 6.19 -41.74
C ASN A 44 10.82 4.87 -42.34
N GLY A 45 11.29 4.48 -43.53
CA GLY A 45 10.85 3.25 -44.18
C GLY A 45 11.87 2.67 -45.09
N VAL A 46 11.85 1.37 -45.28
CA VAL A 46 12.71 0.58 -46.19
C VAL A 46 11.86 -0.15 -47.18
N LEU A 47 12.21 -0.08 -48.46
CA LEU A 47 11.78 -0.97 -49.52
C LEU A 47 12.97 -1.84 -49.93
N SER A 48 12.92 -3.13 -49.72
CA SER A 48 14.03 -4.04 -50.00
C SER A 48 13.63 -5.13 -50.96
N ASP A 49 14.43 -5.36 -51.97
CA ASP A 49 14.28 -6.57 -52.79
C ASP A 49 14.56 -7.82 -51.94
N LEU A 50 13.85 -8.88 -52.26
CA LEU A 50 13.98 -10.19 -51.62
C LEU A 50 15.30 -10.89 -52.02
N GLN A 51 15.60 -10.86 -53.32
CA GLN A 51 16.70 -11.59 -53.94
C GLN A 51 17.84 -10.61 -54.25
N MET A 52 18.84 -10.56 -53.39
CA MET A 52 20.04 -9.73 -53.58
C MET A 52 21.27 -10.59 -53.43
N PRO A 53 22.36 -10.28 -54.15
CA PRO A 53 23.67 -10.92 -53.97
C PRO A 53 24.20 -10.71 -52.56
N GLY A 54 24.79 -11.74 -51.98
CA GLY A 54 25.35 -11.67 -50.61
C GLY A 54 24.27 -11.85 -49.56
N ILE A 55 23.84 -10.79 -48.88
CA ILE A 55 22.79 -10.82 -47.86
C ILE A 55 21.42 -10.67 -48.51
N SER A 56 20.56 -11.69 -48.40
CA SER A 56 19.20 -11.63 -48.91
C SER A 56 18.34 -10.63 -48.15
N GLY A 57 17.23 -10.14 -48.77
CA GLY A 57 16.26 -9.24 -48.15
C GLY A 57 15.69 -9.79 -46.87
N MET A 58 15.54 -11.12 -46.72
CA MET A 58 15.06 -11.76 -45.49
C MET A 58 16.06 -11.65 -44.32
N VAL A 59 17.34 -11.75 -44.59
CA VAL A 59 18.41 -11.59 -43.59
C VAL A 59 18.54 -10.09 -43.23
N PHE A 60 18.46 -9.23 -44.26
CA PHE A 60 18.41 -7.78 -44.03
C PHE A 60 17.23 -7.35 -43.15
N LEU A 61 16.04 -7.85 -43.44
CA LEU A 61 14.86 -7.62 -42.58
C LEU A 61 15.14 -8.01 -41.12
N ALA A 62 15.69 -9.20 -40.90
CA ALA A 62 15.99 -9.67 -39.55
C ALA A 62 16.93 -8.73 -38.80
N GLU A 63 17.99 -8.24 -39.48
CA GLU A 63 18.96 -7.32 -38.93
C GLU A 63 18.36 -5.94 -38.67
N VAL A 64 17.53 -5.42 -39.57
CA VAL A 64 16.78 -4.18 -39.40
C VAL A 64 15.84 -4.31 -38.20
N ARG A 65 15.12 -5.43 -38.05
CA ARG A 65 14.21 -5.63 -36.89
C ARG A 65 14.96 -5.72 -35.56
N ARG A 66 16.16 -6.23 -35.56
CA ARG A 66 17.02 -6.31 -34.39
C ARG A 66 17.48 -4.92 -33.91
N ARG A 67 17.87 -4.03 -34.85
CA ARG A 67 18.43 -2.71 -34.55
C ARG A 67 17.40 -1.59 -34.60
N HIS A 68 16.44 -1.67 -35.51
CA HIS A 68 15.49 -0.61 -35.86
C HIS A 68 14.04 -1.12 -35.88
N ARG A 69 13.54 -1.55 -34.73
CA ARG A 69 12.18 -2.16 -34.61
C ARG A 69 11.05 -1.27 -35.13
N ARG A 70 11.24 0.04 -35.07
CA ARG A 70 10.23 1.06 -35.40
C ARG A 70 10.21 1.44 -36.87
N LEU A 71 11.18 1.00 -37.64
CA LEU A 71 11.29 1.33 -39.06
C LEU A 71 10.25 0.56 -39.88
N ALA A 72 9.49 1.24 -40.74
CA ALA A 72 8.59 0.56 -41.68
C ALA A 72 9.43 -0.26 -42.67
N PHE A 73 9.05 -1.50 -42.98
CA PHE A 73 9.79 -2.37 -43.87
C PHE A 73 8.86 -3.08 -44.85
N LEU A 74 9.02 -2.78 -46.13
CA LEU A 74 8.28 -3.42 -47.19
C LEU A 74 9.23 -4.31 -48.00
N MET A 75 8.84 -5.56 -48.23
CA MET A 75 9.58 -6.51 -49.01
C MET A 75 9.12 -6.45 -50.48
N ILE A 76 10.03 -6.36 -51.44
CA ILE A 76 9.74 -6.44 -52.87
C ILE A 76 10.04 -7.87 -53.34
N THR A 77 9.17 -8.50 -54.09
CA THR A 77 9.30 -9.91 -54.48
C THR A 77 8.83 -10.13 -55.91
N GLY A 78 9.35 -11.14 -56.57
CA GLY A 78 8.84 -11.60 -57.87
C GLY A 78 7.53 -12.39 -57.74
N VAL A 79 6.86 -12.60 -58.86
CA VAL A 79 5.58 -13.35 -58.92
C VAL A 79 5.71 -14.79 -58.40
N ASP A 80 6.87 -15.42 -58.67
CA ASP A 80 7.13 -16.80 -58.25
C ASP A 80 7.48 -16.95 -56.77
N ASP A 81 7.73 -15.84 -56.06
CA ASP A 81 8.21 -15.81 -54.70
C ASP A 81 7.17 -15.37 -53.67
N ILE A 82 5.86 -15.38 -54.01
CA ILE A 82 4.76 -14.94 -53.14
C ILE A 82 4.75 -15.65 -51.77
N ARG A 83 5.09 -16.95 -51.75
CA ARG A 83 5.18 -17.72 -50.50
C ARG A 83 6.28 -17.16 -49.53
N VAL A 84 7.36 -16.64 -50.13
CA VAL A 84 8.44 -16.03 -49.39
C VAL A 84 8.03 -14.64 -48.87
N GLY A 85 7.25 -13.87 -49.67
CA GLY A 85 6.66 -12.61 -49.21
C GLY A 85 5.79 -12.81 -47.96
N ILE A 86 4.94 -13.85 -47.91
CA ILE A 86 4.18 -14.24 -46.72
C ILE A 86 5.11 -14.61 -45.56
N GLY A 87 6.25 -15.26 -45.87
CA GLY A 87 7.31 -15.55 -44.87
C GLY A 87 7.94 -14.29 -44.30
N ALA A 88 8.11 -13.25 -45.11
CA ALA A 88 8.63 -11.96 -44.66
C ALA A 88 7.66 -11.28 -43.69
N MET A 89 6.36 -11.33 -43.94
CA MET A 89 5.33 -10.83 -43.03
C MET A 89 5.44 -11.49 -41.63
N LYS A 90 5.58 -12.82 -41.59
CA LYS A 90 5.76 -13.56 -40.32
C LYS A 90 7.07 -13.20 -39.57
N LYS A 91 8.08 -12.72 -40.29
CA LYS A 91 9.36 -12.27 -39.72
C LYS A 91 9.39 -10.76 -39.42
N GLY A 92 8.26 -10.08 -39.59
CA GLY A 92 8.10 -8.70 -39.19
C GLY A 92 8.20 -7.67 -40.30
N ALA A 93 8.12 -8.04 -41.57
CA ALA A 93 7.83 -7.06 -42.61
C ALA A 93 6.43 -6.46 -42.38
N ASP A 94 6.26 -5.20 -42.73
CA ASP A 94 4.97 -4.51 -42.56
C ASP A 94 4.06 -4.74 -43.75
N ASP A 95 4.64 -4.96 -44.93
CA ASP A 95 3.92 -5.37 -46.15
C ASP A 95 4.90 -6.01 -47.17
N TYR A 96 4.36 -6.59 -48.27
CA TYR A 96 5.16 -7.03 -49.40
C TYR A 96 4.55 -6.54 -50.70
N LEU A 97 5.40 -6.27 -51.68
CA LEU A 97 5.07 -5.74 -52.99
C LEU A 97 5.51 -6.71 -54.09
N VAL A 98 4.66 -7.02 -55.04
CA VAL A 98 4.97 -7.95 -56.12
C VAL A 98 5.35 -7.16 -57.40
N LYS A 99 6.48 -7.52 -58.04
CA LYS A 99 6.89 -6.97 -59.35
C LYS A 99 5.93 -7.48 -60.45
N PRO A 100 5.48 -6.64 -61.42
CA PRO A 100 5.88 -5.27 -61.68
C PRO A 100 5.20 -4.26 -60.71
N LEU A 101 6.03 -3.29 -60.25
CA LEU A 101 5.59 -2.32 -59.24
C LEU A 101 4.70 -1.24 -59.87
N GLN A 102 3.58 -0.95 -59.22
CA GLN A 102 2.70 0.18 -59.50
C GLN A 102 2.78 1.20 -58.40
N ILE A 103 2.94 2.49 -58.74
CA ILE A 103 3.21 3.54 -57.78
C ILE A 103 2.10 3.67 -56.76
N GLU A 104 0.86 3.51 -57.17
CA GLU A 104 -0.31 3.62 -56.30
C GLU A 104 -0.30 2.54 -55.21
N ILE A 105 0.13 1.32 -55.56
CA ILE A 105 0.24 0.21 -54.60
C ILE A 105 1.43 0.43 -53.65
N VAL A 106 2.56 0.87 -54.21
CA VAL A 106 3.78 1.19 -53.39
C VAL A 106 3.45 2.26 -52.39
N MET A 107 2.85 3.35 -52.82
CA MET A 107 2.45 4.46 -51.93
C MET A 107 1.47 4.04 -50.85
N ALA A 108 0.39 3.35 -51.24
CA ALA A 108 -0.62 2.90 -50.28
C ALA A 108 -0.05 1.94 -49.22
N SER A 109 0.84 1.03 -49.61
CA SER A 109 1.51 0.11 -48.69
C SER A 109 2.51 0.84 -47.78
N LEU A 110 3.28 1.79 -48.31
CA LEU A 110 4.21 2.59 -47.58
C LEU A 110 3.53 3.47 -46.52
N GLU A 111 2.46 4.17 -46.93
CA GLU A 111 1.66 5.00 -46.02
C GLU A 111 1.04 4.19 -44.89
N ARG A 112 0.46 3.04 -45.19
CA ARG A 112 -0.08 2.13 -44.16
C ARG A 112 0.98 1.64 -43.18
N ALA A 113 2.16 1.28 -43.70
CA ALA A 113 3.27 0.81 -42.87
C ALA A 113 3.80 1.92 -41.98
N LEU A 114 4.00 3.12 -42.51
CA LEU A 114 4.45 4.30 -41.76
C LEU A 114 3.42 4.71 -40.68
N GLU A 115 2.13 4.76 -41.04
CA GLU A 115 1.08 5.11 -40.09
C GLU A 115 0.96 4.06 -38.97
N LYS A 116 1.03 2.78 -39.29
CA LYS A 116 1.07 1.71 -38.30
C LYS A 116 2.23 1.91 -37.32
N LYS A 117 3.45 2.21 -37.83
CA LYS A 117 4.62 2.44 -36.97
C LYS A 117 4.45 3.69 -36.11
N ARG A 118 3.86 4.75 -36.63
CA ARG A 118 3.54 5.95 -35.89
C ARG A 118 2.58 5.66 -34.73
N LEU A 119 1.50 4.93 -34.99
CA LEU A 119 0.53 4.55 -33.97
C LEU A 119 1.12 3.59 -32.92
N GLU A 120 1.92 2.61 -33.33
CA GLU A 120 2.63 1.71 -32.41
C GLU A 120 3.52 2.52 -31.42
N GLN A 121 4.21 3.55 -31.95
CA GLN A 121 5.05 4.44 -31.14
C GLN A 121 4.22 5.31 -30.18
N GLU A 122 3.11 5.85 -30.66
CA GLU A 122 2.23 6.68 -29.84
C GLU A 122 1.61 5.88 -28.69
N VAL A 123 1.19 4.64 -28.94
CA VAL A 123 0.68 3.73 -27.91
C VAL A 123 1.76 3.41 -26.88
N GLU A 124 3.00 3.13 -27.30
CA GLU A 124 4.08 2.82 -26.36
C GLU A 124 4.43 4.03 -25.48
N ASN A 125 4.56 5.22 -26.09
CA ASN A 125 4.81 6.45 -25.34
C ASN A 125 3.66 6.75 -24.34
N TYR A 126 2.42 6.51 -24.75
CA TYR A 126 1.26 6.70 -23.87
C TYR A 126 1.25 5.70 -22.72
N ARG A 127 1.64 4.45 -23.00
CA ARG A 127 1.75 3.40 -21.98
C ARG A 127 2.83 3.72 -20.94
N GLU A 128 4.04 4.12 -21.39
CA GLU A 128 5.13 4.52 -20.50
C GLU A 128 4.68 5.69 -19.59
N HIS A 129 4.03 6.70 -20.18
CA HIS A 129 3.52 7.83 -19.43
C HIS A 129 2.43 7.45 -18.40
N LEU A 130 1.54 6.51 -18.75
CA LEU A 130 0.53 6.00 -17.82
C LEU A 130 1.17 5.23 -16.67
N GLU A 131 2.15 4.37 -16.93
CA GLU A 131 2.87 3.61 -15.91
C GLU A 131 3.55 4.56 -14.90
N GLU A 132 4.20 5.62 -15.39
CA GLU A 132 4.80 6.65 -14.53
C GLU A 132 3.76 7.38 -13.67
N ARG A 133 2.65 7.81 -14.28
CA ARG A 133 1.54 8.46 -13.54
C ARG A 133 0.90 7.55 -12.49
N VAL A 134 0.71 6.27 -12.81
CA VAL A 134 0.18 5.28 -11.86
C VAL A 134 1.12 5.18 -10.66
N LYS A 135 2.43 5.03 -10.90
CA LYS A 135 3.44 4.97 -9.83
C LYS A 135 3.43 6.21 -8.95
N GLU A 136 3.38 7.39 -9.56
CA GLU A 136 3.33 8.67 -8.82
C GLU A 136 2.06 8.76 -7.95
N ARG A 137 0.90 8.45 -8.53
CA ARG A 137 -0.40 8.52 -7.82
C ARG A 137 -0.50 7.50 -6.71
N THR A 138 0.04 6.30 -6.90
CA THR A 138 0.09 5.28 -5.84
C THR A 138 0.91 5.78 -4.65
N GLY A 139 2.10 6.35 -4.89
CA GLY A 139 2.92 6.91 -3.81
C GLY A 139 2.26 8.10 -3.09
N GLN A 140 1.58 8.97 -3.82
CA GLN A 140 0.81 10.08 -3.22
C GLN A 140 -0.32 9.55 -2.34
N LEU A 141 -1.04 8.52 -2.80
CA LEU A 141 -2.15 7.90 -2.05
C LEU A 141 -1.65 7.21 -0.77
N GLU A 142 -0.56 6.46 -0.85
CA GLU A 142 0.07 5.82 0.33
C GLU A 142 0.48 6.85 1.36
N THR A 143 1.10 7.96 0.93
CA THR A 143 1.48 9.07 1.81
C THR A 143 0.25 9.72 2.47
N ALA A 144 -0.80 9.97 1.69
CA ALA A 144 -2.04 10.56 2.22
C ALA A 144 -2.74 9.62 3.20
N LEU A 145 -2.80 8.32 2.93
CA LEU A 145 -3.36 7.32 3.85
C LEU A 145 -2.60 7.28 5.17
N PHE A 146 -1.27 7.27 5.12
CA PHE A 146 -0.43 7.32 6.32
C PHE A 146 -0.68 8.58 7.15
N GLN A 147 -0.80 9.74 6.52
CA GLN A 147 -1.11 11.00 7.22
C GLN A 147 -2.49 10.97 7.88
N VAL A 148 -3.49 10.40 7.21
CA VAL A 148 -4.85 10.26 7.75
C VAL A 148 -4.84 9.30 8.95
N GLU A 149 -4.20 8.13 8.84
CA GLU A 149 -4.09 7.18 9.97
C GLU A 149 -3.42 7.85 11.18
N ARG A 150 -2.30 8.54 10.98
CA ARG A 150 -1.59 9.26 12.05
C ARG A 150 -2.46 10.35 12.69
N SER A 151 -3.18 11.11 11.88
CA SER A 151 -4.10 12.15 12.40
C SER A 151 -5.23 11.57 13.26
N TYR A 152 -5.74 10.38 12.92
CA TYR A 152 -6.70 9.68 13.76
C TYR A 152 -6.08 9.26 15.09
N GLU A 153 -4.91 8.67 15.09
CA GLU A 153 -4.22 8.27 16.32
C GLU A 153 -3.96 9.47 17.23
N ASP A 154 -3.47 10.59 16.69
CA ASP A 154 -3.22 11.81 17.45
C ASP A 154 -4.52 12.39 18.04
N THR A 155 -5.63 12.29 17.29
CA THR A 155 -6.95 12.70 17.79
C THR A 155 -7.43 11.82 18.95
N LEU A 156 -7.28 10.50 18.85
CA LEU A 156 -7.65 9.58 19.92
C LEU A 156 -6.79 9.81 21.17
N ARG A 157 -5.49 10.05 21.02
CA ARG A 157 -4.57 10.42 22.11
C ARG A 157 -5.02 11.70 22.81
N ALA A 158 -5.36 12.72 22.04
CA ALA A 158 -5.82 13.99 22.60
C ALA A 158 -7.16 13.84 23.36
N LEU A 159 -8.09 13.03 22.86
CA LEU A 159 -9.36 12.72 23.52
C LEU A 159 -9.11 11.96 24.84
N GLY A 160 -8.27 10.92 24.84
CA GLY A 160 -7.91 10.18 26.05
C GLY A 160 -7.27 11.10 27.11
N ALA A 161 -6.30 11.92 26.69
CA ALA A 161 -5.67 12.88 27.58
C ALA A 161 -6.66 13.91 28.16
N ALA A 162 -7.65 14.36 27.38
CA ALA A 162 -8.69 15.27 27.85
C ALA A 162 -9.61 14.62 28.92
N ILE A 163 -9.85 13.31 28.81
CA ILE A 163 -10.61 12.55 29.80
C ILE A 163 -9.79 12.37 31.08
N ASP A 164 -8.51 12.00 30.98
CA ASP A 164 -7.58 11.89 32.13
C ASP A 164 -7.56 13.20 32.95
N LEU A 165 -7.55 14.36 32.26
CA LEU A 165 -7.60 15.68 32.92
C LEU A 165 -8.91 15.96 33.64
N ARG A 166 -10.05 15.44 33.12
CA ARG A 166 -11.37 15.71 33.69
C ARG A 166 -11.63 14.93 34.96
N ASP A 167 -11.17 13.68 35.05
CA ASP A 167 -11.47 12.82 36.19
C ASP A 167 -10.37 12.81 37.26
N SER A 168 -9.36 13.69 37.14
CA SER A 168 -8.23 13.78 38.03
C SER A 168 -7.38 12.48 38.12
N GLU A 169 -7.46 11.65 37.09
CA GLU A 169 -6.55 10.51 36.92
C GLU A 169 -5.10 11.00 36.74
N THR A 170 -4.16 10.12 36.97
CA THR A 170 -2.74 10.45 36.82
C THR A 170 -2.45 10.84 35.36
N ALA A 171 -1.91 12.03 35.13
CA ALA A 171 -1.57 12.51 33.79
C ALA A 171 -0.88 11.43 32.94
N GLY A 172 -1.37 11.18 31.74
CA GLY A 172 -0.88 10.17 30.83
C GLY A 172 -1.30 8.73 31.16
N HIS A 173 -2.30 8.51 32.01
CA HIS A 173 -2.84 7.19 32.32
C HIS A 173 -3.27 6.44 31.05
N SER A 174 -4.17 7.03 30.27
CA SER A 174 -4.66 6.41 29.01
C SER A 174 -3.51 6.05 28.06
N HIS A 175 -2.45 6.87 28.00
CA HIS A 175 -1.26 6.57 27.20
C HIS A 175 -0.51 5.34 27.73
N ARG A 176 -0.20 5.30 29.03
CA ARG A 176 0.53 4.19 29.63
C ARG A 176 -0.24 2.88 29.52
N VAL A 177 -1.54 2.88 29.83
CA VAL A 177 -2.39 1.69 29.69
C VAL A 177 -2.44 1.20 28.24
N THR A 178 -2.49 2.10 27.27
CA THR A 178 -2.47 1.74 25.86
C THR A 178 -1.16 1.03 25.50
N LEU A 179 -0.01 1.56 25.91
CA LEU A 179 1.30 0.95 25.61
C LEU A 179 1.48 -0.40 26.32
N TYR A 180 1.03 -0.51 27.57
CA TYR A 180 1.07 -1.77 28.31
C TYR A 180 0.16 -2.80 27.65
N SER A 181 -1.06 -2.42 27.24
CA SER A 181 -1.98 -3.28 26.51
C SER A 181 -1.38 -3.76 25.16
N ALA A 182 -0.78 -2.86 24.41
CA ALA A 182 -0.13 -3.18 23.14
C ALA A 182 1.05 -4.15 23.32
N LYS A 183 1.87 -3.95 24.36
CA LYS A 183 2.99 -4.85 24.69
C LYS A 183 2.49 -6.25 25.03
N ILE A 184 1.49 -6.36 25.92
CA ILE A 184 0.89 -7.65 26.29
C ILE A 184 0.26 -8.33 25.06
N ALA A 185 -0.51 -7.57 24.26
CA ALA A 185 -1.17 -8.09 23.08
C ALA A 185 -0.18 -8.62 22.03
N LYS A 186 0.92 -7.91 21.81
CA LYS A 186 1.99 -8.34 20.91
C LYS A 186 2.63 -9.66 21.34
N GLU A 187 2.98 -9.77 22.61
CA GLU A 187 3.55 -11.01 23.18
C GLU A 187 2.51 -12.15 23.25
N PHE A 188 1.23 -11.82 23.35
CA PHE A 188 0.12 -12.78 23.26
C PHE A 188 -0.06 -13.33 21.85
N GLY A 189 0.52 -12.69 20.81
CA GLY A 189 0.41 -13.07 19.41
C GLY A 189 -0.75 -12.44 18.66
N ALA A 190 -1.24 -11.28 19.11
CA ALA A 190 -2.30 -10.54 18.45
C ALA A 190 -1.86 -10.06 17.04
N THR A 191 -2.81 -10.10 16.10
CA THR A 191 -2.62 -9.55 14.76
C THR A 191 -2.52 -8.02 14.80
N GLU A 192 -1.99 -7.41 13.73
CA GLU A 192 -1.90 -5.94 13.64
C GLU A 192 -3.26 -5.25 13.78
N HIS A 193 -4.31 -5.84 13.22
CA HIS A 193 -5.68 -5.34 13.37
C HIS A 193 -6.17 -5.40 14.82
N GLU A 194 -5.91 -6.49 15.53
CA GLU A 194 -6.24 -6.61 16.96
C GLU A 194 -5.43 -5.65 17.82
N LEU A 195 -4.15 -5.44 17.51
CA LEU A 195 -3.31 -4.45 18.19
C LEU A 195 -3.89 -3.04 18.06
N LYS A 196 -4.27 -2.63 16.83
CA LYS A 196 -4.94 -1.33 16.59
C LYS A 196 -6.26 -1.23 17.37
N THR A 197 -7.09 -2.26 17.34
CA THR A 197 -8.38 -2.30 18.06
C THR A 197 -8.18 -2.15 19.57
N ILE A 198 -7.24 -2.88 20.16
CA ILE A 198 -6.92 -2.83 21.59
C ILE A 198 -6.39 -1.44 21.97
N ALA A 199 -5.49 -0.86 21.18
CA ALA A 199 -4.99 0.48 21.43
C ALA A 199 -6.10 1.54 21.41
N MET A 200 -6.99 1.50 20.41
CA MET A 200 -8.14 2.41 20.32
C MET A 200 -9.09 2.26 21.52
N GLY A 201 -9.38 1.02 21.94
CA GLY A 201 -10.20 0.74 23.13
C GLY A 201 -9.54 1.26 24.41
N ALA A 202 -8.24 1.06 24.57
CA ALA A 202 -7.49 1.53 25.71
C ALA A 202 -7.42 3.07 25.80
N TRP A 203 -7.22 3.76 24.65
CA TRP A 203 -7.27 5.23 24.63
C TRP A 203 -8.60 5.81 25.07
N LEU A 204 -9.70 5.14 24.71
CA LEU A 204 -11.05 5.65 24.87
C LEU A 204 -11.86 4.92 25.96
N HIS A 205 -11.24 4.02 26.75
CA HIS A 205 -11.98 3.18 27.70
C HIS A 205 -12.92 3.98 28.61
N ASP A 206 -12.48 5.13 29.02
CA ASP A 206 -13.18 6.04 29.95
C ASP A 206 -13.94 7.19 29.27
N ILE A 207 -14.10 7.18 27.92
CA ILE A 207 -14.80 8.26 27.19
C ILE A 207 -16.22 8.52 27.71
N GLY A 208 -16.87 7.50 28.24
CA GLY A 208 -18.21 7.62 28.82
C GLY A 208 -18.27 8.42 30.11
N LYS A 209 -17.15 8.70 30.77
CA LYS A 209 -17.07 9.62 31.94
C LYS A 209 -17.53 11.04 31.57
N LEU A 210 -17.51 11.38 30.25
CA LEU A 210 -18.10 12.63 29.77
C LEU A 210 -19.62 12.76 30.13
N GLY A 211 -20.31 11.65 30.28
CA GLY A 211 -21.74 11.61 30.69
C GLY A 211 -21.96 11.58 32.21
N ILE A 212 -20.91 11.50 33.00
CA ILE A 212 -21.04 11.45 34.48
C ILE A 212 -21.05 12.88 35.05
N PRO A 213 -22.02 13.22 35.91
CA PRO A 213 -22.06 14.53 36.56
C PRO A 213 -20.83 14.78 37.45
N ASP A 214 -20.31 16.02 37.42
CA ASP A 214 -19.11 16.39 38.20
C ASP A 214 -19.28 16.18 39.71
N ALA A 215 -20.47 16.36 40.22
CA ALA A 215 -20.80 16.09 41.62
C ALA A 215 -20.53 14.63 42.05
N ILE A 216 -20.55 13.68 41.09
CA ILE A 216 -20.23 12.27 41.31
C ILE A 216 -18.77 11.98 40.93
N LEU A 217 -18.35 12.43 39.75
CA LEU A 217 -17.04 12.16 39.23
C LEU A 217 -15.92 12.73 40.11
N LEU A 218 -16.08 13.96 40.60
CA LEU A 218 -15.11 14.69 41.42
C LEU A 218 -15.44 14.71 42.90
N LYS A 219 -16.34 13.82 43.36
CA LYS A 219 -16.78 13.78 44.75
C LYS A 219 -15.61 13.50 45.71
N PRO A 220 -15.34 14.37 46.67
CA PRO A 220 -14.34 14.07 47.69
C PRO A 220 -14.91 13.05 48.71
N GLY A 221 -14.51 11.78 48.59
CA GLY A 221 -14.93 10.69 49.46
C GLY A 221 -15.60 9.52 48.76
N ALA A 222 -16.15 8.60 49.53
CA ALA A 222 -16.78 7.40 49.00
C ALA A 222 -18.13 7.69 48.30
N LEU A 223 -18.35 7.04 47.18
CA LEU A 223 -19.65 7.08 46.48
C LEU A 223 -20.68 6.21 47.21
N THR A 224 -21.94 6.66 47.29
CA THR A 224 -23.08 5.84 47.69
C THR A 224 -23.40 4.78 46.64
N GLU A 225 -24.23 3.78 46.95
CA GLU A 225 -24.62 2.76 45.96
C GLU A 225 -25.33 3.37 44.73
N GLN A 226 -26.16 4.41 44.92
CA GLN A 226 -26.81 5.10 43.80
C GLN A 226 -25.82 5.86 42.92
N GLU A 227 -24.84 6.53 43.53
CA GLU A 227 -23.77 7.22 42.80
C GLU A 227 -22.88 6.21 42.08
N TRP A 228 -22.58 5.04 42.68
CA TRP A 228 -21.86 3.95 42.04
C TRP A 228 -22.62 3.41 40.84
N ALA A 229 -23.96 3.28 40.90
CA ALA A 229 -24.71 2.87 39.72
C ALA A 229 -24.58 3.85 38.56
N ILE A 230 -24.59 5.17 38.86
CA ILE A 230 -24.33 6.22 37.86
C ILE A 230 -22.87 6.13 37.34
N MET A 231 -21.90 6.03 38.23
CA MET A 231 -20.48 5.91 37.83
C MET A 231 -20.24 4.72 36.90
N ARG A 232 -20.80 3.55 37.24
CA ARG A 232 -20.66 2.33 36.39
C ARG A 232 -21.28 2.46 35.01
N SER A 233 -22.22 3.41 34.83
CA SER A 233 -22.87 3.62 33.52
C SER A 233 -21.91 4.18 32.45
N HIS A 234 -20.71 4.71 32.84
CA HIS A 234 -19.77 5.24 31.87
C HIS A 234 -19.35 4.19 30.80
N ALA A 235 -19.22 2.92 31.18
CA ALA A 235 -18.90 1.86 30.24
C ALA A 235 -19.97 1.72 29.13
N GLN A 236 -21.25 1.76 29.48
CA GLN A 236 -22.35 1.72 28.52
C GLN A 236 -22.44 3.02 27.70
N VAL A 237 -22.30 4.18 28.35
CA VAL A 237 -22.32 5.49 27.68
C VAL A 237 -21.19 5.60 26.66
N GLY A 238 -19.98 5.18 27.05
CA GLY A 238 -18.82 5.13 26.14
C GLY A 238 -19.05 4.21 24.93
N PHE A 239 -19.56 3.01 25.19
CA PHE A 239 -19.94 2.08 24.12
C PHE A 239 -20.94 2.70 23.14
N ASP A 240 -22.05 3.30 23.66
CA ASP A 240 -23.09 3.88 22.82
C ASP A 240 -22.62 5.08 22.00
N LEU A 241 -21.65 5.81 22.50
CA LEU A 241 -20.98 6.90 21.79
C LEU A 241 -20.10 6.38 20.65
N ILE A 242 -19.23 5.42 20.95
CA ILE A 242 -18.16 4.97 20.04
C ILE A 242 -18.63 3.97 18.99
N LYS A 243 -19.59 3.09 19.29
CA LYS A 243 -20.11 2.08 18.35
C LYS A 243 -20.69 2.67 17.06
N ARG A 244 -21.05 3.96 17.05
CA ARG A 244 -21.60 4.67 15.88
C ARG A 244 -20.51 5.07 14.89
N ILE A 245 -19.25 4.98 15.28
CA ILE A 245 -18.10 5.32 14.45
C ILE A 245 -17.57 4.02 13.83
N PRO A 246 -17.71 3.79 12.51
CA PRO A 246 -17.47 2.48 11.90
C PRO A 246 -16.09 1.89 12.20
N PHE A 247 -15.03 2.68 12.15
CA PHE A 247 -13.66 2.20 12.38
C PHE A 247 -13.34 1.95 13.87
N LEU A 248 -14.17 2.41 14.81
CA LEU A 248 -14.05 2.19 16.25
C LEU A 248 -15.03 1.14 16.80
N ALA A 249 -15.89 0.57 15.96
CA ALA A 249 -16.95 -0.33 16.41
C ALA A 249 -16.43 -1.55 17.20
N ASN A 250 -15.29 -2.11 16.77
CA ASN A 250 -14.63 -3.23 17.47
C ASN A 250 -14.01 -2.78 18.81
N ALA A 251 -13.50 -1.55 18.90
CA ALA A 251 -12.96 -0.98 20.12
C ALA A 251 -14.08 -0.69 21.15
N ALA A 252 -15.30 -0.39 20.68
CA ALA A 252 -16.43 -0.14 21.56
C ALA A 252 -16.74 -1.32 22.51
N GLU A 253 -16.57 -2.58 22.06
CA GLU A 253 -16.76 -3.75 22.94
C GLU A 253 -15.70 -3.79 24.06
N ILE A 254 -14.48 -3.34 23.81
CA ILE A 254 -13.45 -3.20 24.86
C ILE A 254 -13.89 -2.13 25.85
N ILE A 255 -14.36 -0.97 25.38
CA ILE A 255 -14.88 0.12 26.21
C ILE A 255 -16.03 -0.36 27.10
N LEU A 256 -16.97 -1.16 26.56
CA LEU A 256 -18.09 -1.68 27.33
C LEU A 256 -17.65 -2.66 28.42
N THR A 257 -16.62 -3.47 28.13
CA THR A 257 -16.29 -4.64 28.96
C THR A 257 -14.98 -4.51 29.73
N HIS A 258 -14.35 -3.32 29.75
CA HIS A 258 -13.05 -3.12 30.41
C HIS A 258 -13.10 -3.30 31.94
N HIS A 259 -14.24 -3.21 32.54
CA HIS A 259 -14.47 -3.50 33.96
C HIS A 259 -15.02 -4.89 34.24
N GLU A 260 -15.17 -5.74 33.22
CA GLU A 260 -15.54 -7.13 33.45
C GLU A 260 -14.38 -7.90 34.10
N ARG A 261 -14.70 -8.91 34.90
CA ARG A 261 -13.75 -9.79 35.57
C ARG A 261 -13.99 -11.22 35.20
N CYS A 262 -12.93 -12.00 35.08
CA CYS A 262 -13.00 -13.38 34.62
C CYS A 262 -13.87 -14.29 35.51
N ASP A 263 -14.03 -13.94 36.81
CA ASP A 263 -14.89 -14.62 37.77
C ASP A 263 -16.38 -14.24 37.64
N GLY A 264 -16.72 -13.26 36.82
CA GLY A 264 -18.11 -12.75 36.67
C GLY A 264 -18.52 -11.69 37.71
N SER A 265 -17.60 -11.23 38.54
CA SER A 265 -17.87 -10.16 39.54
C SER A 265 -17.78 -8.75 38.98
N GLY A 266 -17.47 -8.62 37.69
CA GLY A 266 -17.34 -7.35 36.97
C GLY A 266 -18.66 -6.73 36.56
N TYR A 267 -18.60 -5.65 35.78
CA TYR A 267 -19.77 -4.95 35.24
C TYR A 267 -19.47 -4.44 33.82
N PRO A 268 -20.48 -4.11 33.00
CA PRO A 268 -21.93 -3.98 33.31
C PRO A 268 -22.72 -5.29 33.16
N ARG A 269 -22.15 -6.34 32.53
CA ARG A 269 -22.87 -7.56 32.14
C ARG A 269 -22.59 -8.76 33.07
N GLY A 270 -21.54 -8.70 33.88
CA GLY A 270 -21.07 -9.82 34.73
C GLY A 270 -20.58 -11.00 33.89
N LEU A 271 -19.84 -10.73 32.81
CA LEU A 271 -19.35 -11.74 31.89
C LEU A 271 -18.24 -12.58 32.54
N LYS A 272 -18.15 -13.85 32.12
CA LYS A 272 -17.04 -14.74 32.49
C LYS A 272 -16.00 -14.84 31.41
N THR A 273 -14.82 -15.34 31.77
CA THR A 273 -13.62 -15.38 30.92
C THR A 273 -13.87 -15.58 29.42
N ALA A 274 -14.64 -16.59 29.03
CA ALA A 274 -14.86 -16.92 27.61
C ALA A 274 -15.67 -15.86 26.86
N ASP A 275 -16.54 -15.14 27.56
CA ASP A 275 -17.46 -14.16 26.98
C ASP A 275 -16.87 -12.74 26.95
N ILE A 276 -15.78 -12.49 27.70
CA ILE A 276 -15.08 -11.22 27.71
C ILE A 276 -14.14 -11.14 26.47
N PRO A 277 -14.23 -10.12 25.62
CA PRO A 277 -13.30 -9.94 24.50
C PRO A 277 -11.84 -9.97 24.96
N ILE A 278 -10.97 -10.60 24.18
CA ILE A 278 -9.56 -10.73 24.56
C ILE A 278 -8.89 -9.37 24.81
N GLY A 279 -9.24 -8.34 24.04
CA GLY A 279 -8.74 -6.99 24.24
C GLY A 279 -9.08 -6.42 25.61
N ALA A 280 -10.30 -6.65 26.12
CA ALA A 280 -10.71 -6.21 27.45
C ALA A 280 -9.98 -7.00 28.57
N ARG A 281 -9.73 -8.31 28.35
CA ARG A 281 -8.92 -9.11 29.30
C ARG A 281 -7.48 -8.63 29.38
N ILE A 282 -6.89 -8.23 28.24
CA ILE A 282 -5.54 -7.64 28.17
C ILE A 282 -5.55 -6.26 28.84
N PHE A 283 -6.54 -5.43 28.52
CA PHE A 283 -6.72 -4.11 29.14
C PHE A 283 -6.78 -4.19 30.67
N ALA A 284 -7.58 -5.10 31.22
CA ALA A 284 -7.75 -5.25 32.67
C ALA A 284 -6.42 -5.51 33.43
N VAL A 285 -5.49 -6.26 32.81
CA VAL A 285 -4.15 -6.46 33.37
C VAL A 285 -3.33 -5.16 33.25
N ALA A 286 -3.32 -4.53 32.05
CA ALA A 286 -2.56 -3.30 31.80
C ALA A 286 -3.01 -2.14 32.70
N ASP A 287 -4.32 -1.95 32.88
CA ASP A 287 -4.90 -0.94 33.73
C ASP A 287 -4.52 -1.15 35.20
N THR A 288 -4.59 -2.39 35.68
CA THR A 288 -4.16 -2.73 37.05
C THR A 288 -2.68 -2.42 37.25
N VAL A 289 -1.84 -2.76 36.28
CA VAL A 289 -0.40 -2.49 36.36
C VAL A 289 -0.12 -0.97 36.40
N ASP A 290 -0.79 -0.18 35.56
CA ASP A 290 -0.66 1.29 35.63
C ASP A 290 -1.19 1.85 36.95
N ALA A 291 -2.36 1.40 37.38
CA ALA A 291 -2.94 1.80 38.64
C ALA A 291 -2.02 1.52 39.85
N MET A 292 -1.28 0.40 39.83
CA MET A 292 -0.37 0.05 40.91
C MET A 292 0.97 0.82 40.84
N THR A 293 1.52 0.96 39.64
CA THR A 293 2.85 1.54 39.44
C THR A 293 2.87 3.06 39.26
N SER A 294 1.69 3.72 39.34
CA SER A 294 1.55 5.18 39.25
C SER A 294 1.28 5.79 40.62
N ASN A 295 1.79 7.02 40.86
CA ASN A 295 1.46 7.79 42.05
C ASN A 295 -0.01 8.19 42.02
N ARG A 296 -0.73 7.97 43.12
CA ARG A 296 -2.10 8.43 43.32
C ARG A 296 -2.17 9.38 44.52
N PRO A 297 -3.17 10.26 44.61
CA PRO A 297 -3.24 11.24 45.70
C PRO A 297 -3.08 10.66 47.11
N TYR A 298 -3.44 9.37 47.27
CA TYR A 298 -3.47 8.69 48.56
C TYR A 298 -2.45 7.55 48.68
N ARG A 299 -1.62 7.31 47.61
CA ARG A 299 -0.68 6.19 47.62
C ARG A 299 0.48 6.45 46.66
N SER A 300 1.72 6.24 47.13
CA SER A 300 2.90 6.19 46.27
C SER A 300 2.83 5.02 45.30
N ALA A 301 3.53 5.15 44.16
CA ALA A 301 3.67 4.07 43.16
C ALA A 301 4.34 2.86 43.83
N LEU A 302 3.78 1.69 43.53
CA LEU A 302 4.37 0.39 43.84
C LEU A 302 5.38 -0.02 42.75
N SER A 303 6.19 -1.01 43.04
CA SER A 303 7.15 -1.57 42.08
C SER A 303 6.44 -2.46 41.02
N PHE A 304 7.12 -2.70 39.90
CA PHE A 304 6.63 -3.67 38.93
C PHE A 304 6.66 -5.10 39.49
N GLU A 305 7.54 -5.38 40.43
CA GLU A 305 7.62 -6.66 41.14
C GLU A 305 6.35 -6.89 41.98
N GLU A 306 5.89 -5.87 42.70
CA GLU A 306 4.62 -5.94 43.47
C GLU A 306 3.41 -6.07 42.54
N ALA A 307 3.44 -5.41 41.36
CA ALA A 307 2.38 -5.59 40.34
C ALA A 307 2.38 -7.03 39.78
N HIS A 308 3.55 -7.64 39.58
CA HIS A 308 3.69 -9.05 39.20
C HIS A 308 2.99 -9.98 40.21
N ASP A 309 3.26 -9.77 41.50
CA ASP A 309 2.67 -10.59 42.58
C ASP A 309 1.12 -10.45 42.60
N GLU A 310 0.59 -9.25 42.37
CA GLU A 310 -0.86 -9.01 42.31
C GLU A 310 -1.50 -9.71 41.12
N ILE A 311 -0.92 -9.58 39.92
CA ILE A 311 -1.44 -10.26 38.71
C ILE A 311 -1.38 -11.78 38.86
N GLN A 312 -0.30 -12.30 39.46
CA GLN A 312 -0.16 -13.73 39.73
C GLN A 312 -1.25 -14.21 40.69
N ARG A 313 -1.50 -13.50 41.80
CA ARG A 313 -2.55 -13.83 42.76
C ARG A 313 -3.97 -13.78 42.18
N GLY A 314 -4.21 -12.82 41.25
CA GLY A 314 -5.51 -12.64 40.60
C GLY A 314 -5.73 -13.55 39.39
N SER A 315 -4.74 -14.32 38.96
CA SER A 315 -4.83 -15.20 37.80
C SER A 315 -5.85 -16.31 37.99
N GLY A 316 -6.71 -16.49 36.99
CA GLY A 316 -7.81 -17.49 37.03
C GLY A 316 -9.08 -17.02 37.78
N GLY A 317 -9.00 -15.90 38.50
CA GLY A 317 -10.14 -15.24 39.14
C GLY A 317 -10.44 -13.91 38.46
N ARG A 318 -9.77 -12.84 38.89
CA ARG A 318 -9.93 -11.50 38.33
C ARG A 318 -9.40 -11.41 36.88
N TYR A 319 -8.26 -12.04 36.60
CA TYR A 319 -7.58 -11.95 35.30
C TYR A 319 -7.61 -13.28 34.55
N ASP A 320 -7.62 -13.21 33.20
CA ASP A 320 -7.43 -14.38 32.34
C ASP A 320 -6.04 -14.97 32.58
N THR A 321 -5.96 -16.28 32.85
CA THR A 321 -4.71 -16.98 33.16
C THR A 321 -3.70 -16.88 32.00
N ARG A 322 -4.15 -16.91 30.75
CA ARG A 322 -3.25 -16.82 29.58
C ARG A 322 -2.65 -15.42 29.48
N VAL A 323 -3.48 -14.39 29.69
CA VAL A 323 -3.02 -12.99 29.66
C VAL A 323 -2.08 -12.71 30.83
N ALA A 324 -2.43 -13.17 32.02
CA ALA A 324 -1.58 -13.09 33.21
C ALA A 324 -0.21 -13.75 32.96
N ASN A 325 -0.18 -14.95 32.41
CA ASN A 325 1.07 -15.65 32.10
C ASN A 325 1.94 -14.89 31.09
N VAL A 326 1.34 -14.26 30.06
CA VAL A 326 2.08 -13.42 29.12
C VAL A 326 2.66 -12.20 29.83
N PHE A 327 1.89 -11.50 30.65
CA PHE A 327 2.41 -10.37 31.43
C PHE A 327 3.58 -10.79 32.34
N LEU A 328 3.45 -11.90 33.05
CA LEU A 328 4.45 -12.46 33.98
C LEU A 328 5.74 -12.92 33.25
N SER A 329 5.67 -13.26 31.98
CA SER A 329 6.85 -13.62 31.16
C SER A 329 7.69 -12.41 30.75
N ILE A 330 7.16 -11.18 30.84
CA ILE A 330 7.85 -9.94 30.49
C ILE A 330 8.58 -9.44 31.72
N THR A 331 9.88 -9.17 31.58
CA THR A 331 10.72 -8.76 32.74
C THR A 331 10.34 -7.38 33.25
N ALA A 332 10.56 -7.15 34.56
CA ALA A 332 10.33 -5.85 35.19
C ALA A 332 11.17 -4.73 34.54
N GLU A 333 12.40 -5.05 34.10
CA GLU A 333 13.25 -4.11 33.35
C GLU A 333 12.61 -3.66 32.04
N SER A 334 11.96 -4.59 31.31
CA SER A 334 11.25 -4.26 30.07
C SER A 334 10.07 -3.31 30.32
N TRP A 335 9.35 -3.49 31.43
CA TRP A 335 8.28 -2.59 31.85
C TRP A 335 8.79 -1.22 32.26
N LYS A 336 9.90 -1.17 33.03
CA LYS A 336 10.57 0.07 33.43
C LYS A 336 11.08 0.85 32.22
N ALA A 337 11.70 0.16 31.24
CA ALA A 337 12.16 0.77 29.99
C ALA A 337 11.00 1.35 29.18
N LEU A 338 9.89 0.60 29.03
CA LEU A 338 8.70 1.06 28.33
C LEU A 338 8.10 2.30 29.01
N ARG A 339 8.01 2.32 30.33
CA ARG A 339 7.53 3.49 31.07
C ARG A 339 8.43 4.72 30.89
N HIS A 340 9.75 4.52 30.94
CA HIS A 340 10.71 5.62 30.79
C HIS A 340 10.63 6.26 29.38
N SER A 341 10.34 5.48 28.34
CA SER A 341 10.14 6.00 26.98
C SER A 341 8.91 6.93 26.85
N ILE A 342 7.94 6.82 27.76
CA ILE A 342 6.75 7.67 27.80
C ILE A 342 7.04 9.00 28.49
N GLU A 343 7.90 9.01 29.50
CA GLU A 343 8.21 10.17 30.35
C GLU A 343 9.16 11.17 29.65
N ILE A 344 9.83 10.78 28.56
CA ILE A 344 10.71 11.64 27.77
C ILE A 344 9.97 12.06 26.48
N PRO A 345 9.40 13.28 26.39
CA PRO A 345 8.80 13.76 25.16
C PRO A 345 9.90 13.95 24.10
N GLY A 346 9.91 13.12 23.06
CA GLY A 346 10.76 13.34 21.88
C GLY A 346 11.82 12.28 21.58
N SER A 347 11.80 11.09 22.21
CA SER A 347 12.73 9.99 21.88
C SER A 347 12.14 8.96 20.88
N GLU A 348 11.16 9.33 20.07
CA GLU A 348 10.73 8.51 18.93
C GLU A 348 11.68 8.80 17.76
N SER A 349 12.64 7.89 17.51
CA SER A 349 13.46 7.79 16.31
C SER A 349 12.86 6.80 15.32
#